data_6fc85bd741b8062b438a70f4ade7d22a
#
_entry.id   6fc85bd741b8062b438a70f4ade7d22a
#
_cell.length_a   1.000
_cell.length_b   1.000
_cell.length_c   1.000
_cell.angle_alpha   90.00
_cell.angle_beta   90.00
_cell.angle_gamma   90.00
#
_symmetry.space_group_name_H-M   'P 1'
#
loop_
_entity.id
_entity.type
_entity.pdbx_description
1 polymer ?
#
loop_
_entity_poly.entity_id
_entity_poly.type
_entity_poly.pdbx_seq_one_letter_code
_entity_poly.pdbx_strand_id
1 'polypeptide(L)'
;MFTPSRDEARRFLVDAWGKYRAGAPLSGLEQMAAGIVARHPEYHAIVEDPDRHLDRDYRPEGGDVNPFLHLSLHLAVAEQLGIDQPRGIRAHYERLALARGDEHAALHALLDCLGEVLWHAQRHGTPPDAAIYLGCLERQR
;
A
#
# COMPACT_ATOMS: atom_id res chain seq x y z
N MET A 1 -7.74 5.37 -12.22
CA MET A 1 -7.09 4.73 -11.07
C MET A 1 -6.37 3.47 -11.53
N PHE A 2 -5.16 3.26 -11.04
CA PHE A 2 -4.35 2.10 -11.41
C PHE A 2 -4.90 0.86 -10.69
N THR A 3 -5.42 -0.09 -11.46
CA THR A 3 -6.01 -1.32 -10.90
C THR A 3 -5.39 -2.54 -11.59
N PRO A 4 -4.11 -2.82 -11.32
CA PRO A 4 -3.44 -3.95 -11.96
C PRO A 4 -3.93 -5.29 -11.39
N SER A 5 -3.71 -6.37 -12.13
CA SER A 5 -3.86 -7.71 -11.60
C SER A 5 -2.80 -7.94 -10.49
N ARG A 6 -2.98 -9.00 -9.70
CA ARG A 6 -2.02 -9.38 -8.67
C ARG A 6 -0.59 -9.49 -9.23
N ASP A 7 -0.43 -10.17 -10.35
CA ASP A 7 0.89 -10.40 -10.94
C ASP A 7 1.51 -9.11 -11.47
N GLU A 8 0.70 -8.26 -12.09
CA GLU A 8 1.14 -6.96 -12.58
C GLU A 8 1.59 -6.07 -11.43
N ALA A 9 0.84 -6.05 -10.32
CA ALA A 9 1.18 -5.24 -9.16
C ALA A 9 2.50 -5.69 -8.53
N ARG A 10 2.68 -7.00 -8.38
CA ARG A 10 3.92 -7.55 -7.82
C ARG A 10 5.11 -7.25 -8.72
N ARG A 11 4.95 -7.46 -10.02
CA ARG A 11 6.03 -7.20 -11.00
C ARG A 11 6.37 -5.72 -11.04
N PHE A 12 5.39 -4.85 -10.93
CA PHE A 12 5.62 -3.40 -10.87
C PHE A 12 6.54 -3.03 -9.71
N LEU A 13 6.28 -3.57 -8.52
CA LEU A 13 7.10 -3.32 -7.34
C LEU A 13 8.53 -3.83 -7.52
N VAL A 14 8.66 -5.05 -8.04
CA VAL A 14 9.97 -5.65 -8.30
C VAL A 14 10.76 -4.83 -9.32
N ASP A 15 10.13 -4.46 -10.42
CA ASP A 15 10.78 -3.70 -11.49
C ASP A 15 11.18 -2.29 -11.03
N ALA A 16 10.31 -1.61 -10.29
CA ALA A 16 10.61 -0.29 -9.75
C ALA A 16 11.82 -0.33 -8.82
N TRP A 17 11.88 -1.32 -7.94
CA TRP A 17 13.01 -1.49 -7.04
C TRP A 17 14.29 -1.83 -7.78
N GLY A 18 14.20 -2.72 -8.79
CA GLY A 18 15.35 -3.08 -9.62
C GLY A 18 15.92 -1.89 -10.37
N LYS A 19 15.06 -1.05 -10.96
CA LYS A 19 15.48 0.18 -11.63
C LYS A 19 16.15 1.15 -10.68
N TYR A 20 15.58 1.31 -9.49
CA TYR A 20 16.14 2.18 -8.45
C TYR A 20 17.56 1.74 -8.09
N ARG A 21 17.76 0.45 -7.85
CA ARG A 21 19.07 -0.10 -7.50
C ARG A 21 20.08 0.04 -8.62
N ALA A 22 19.63 -0.05 -9.86
CA ALA A 22 20.49 0.08 -11.04
C ALA A 22 20.77 1.53 -11.44
N GLY A 23 20.15 2.50 -10.75
CA GLY A 23 20.30 3.91 -11.09
C GLY A 23 19.59 4.29 -12.38
N ALA A 24 18.63 3.48 -12.83
CA ALA A 24 17.88 3.74 -14.05
C ALA A 24 16.81 4.84 -13.83
N PRO A 25 16.36 5.53 -14.90
CA PRO A 25 15.29 6.51 -14.78
C PRO A 25 13.99 5.87 -14.29
N LEU A 26 13.27 6.60 -13.41
CA LEU A 26 12.01 6.15 -12.83
C LEU A 26 10.89 7.11 -13.20
N SER A 27 9.71 6.57 -13.54
CA SER A 27 8.49 7.39 -13.64
C SER A 27 8.07 7.86 -12.24
N GLY A 28 7.10 8.78 -12.17
CA GLY A 28 6.60 9.27 -10.89
C GLY A 28 6.07 8.15 -9.99
N LEU A 29 5.30 7.23 -10.57
CA LEU A 29 4.74 6.10 -9.81
C LEU A 29 5.83 5.12 -9.39
N GLU A 30 6.82 4.89 -10.24
CA GLU A 30 7.96 4.05 -9.91
C GLU A 30 8.80 4.64 -8.78
N GLN A 31 8.96 5.97 -8.76
CA GLN A 31 9.64 6.66 -7.65
C GLN A 31 8.91 6.46 -6.32
N MET A 32 7.59 6.57 -6.34
CA MET A 32 6.77 6.31 -5.15
C MET A 32 6.97 4.88 -4.67
N ALA A 33 6.89 3.91 -5.58
CA ALA A 33 7.04 2.49 -5.25
C ALA A 33 8.42 2.19 -4.68
N ALA A 34 9.47 2.70 -5.32
CA ALA A 34 10.85 2.49 -4.86
C ALA A 34 11.07 3.12 -3.47
N GLY A 35 10.50 4.29 -3.23
CA GLY A 35 10.58 4.96 -1.92
C GLY A 35 9.91 4.15 -0.82
N ILE A 36 8.77 3.52 -1.14
CA ILE A 36 8.05 2.68 -0.19
C ILE A 36 8.87 1.42 0.13
N VAL A 37 9.40 0.76 -0.90
CA VAL A 37 10.26 -0.42 -0.69
C VAL A 37 11.49 -0.07 0.12
N ALA A 38 12.10 1.10 -0.14
CA ALA A 38 13.28 1.54 0.60
C ALA A 38 13.02 1.66 2.11
N ARG A 39 11.78 2.01 2.49
CA ARG A 39 11.39 2.14 3.90
C ARG A 39 11.01 0.81 4.54
N HIS A 40 11.03 -0.28 3.78
CA HIS A 40 10.68 -1.62 4.25
C HIS A 40 11.83 -2.59 4.00
N PRO A 41 13.00 -2.38 4.67
CA PRO A 41 14.16 -3.23 4.44
C PRO A 41 13.90 -4.72 4.73
N GLU A 42 12.92 -5.03 5.57
CA GLU A 42 12.51 -6.40 5.87
C GLU A 42 11.97 -7.14 4.64
N TYR A 43 11.56 -6.42 3.59
CA TYR A 43 11.05 -7.01 2.36
C TYR A 43 12.04 -6.97 1.19
N HIS A 44 13.22 -6.39 1.38
CA HIS A 44 14.20 -6.24 0.28
C HIS A 44 14.58 -7.59 -0.33
N ALA A 45 14.84 -8.59 0.51
CA ALA A 45 15.21 -9.92 0.01
C ALA A 45 14.12 -10.55 -0.85
N ILE A 46 12.86 -10.22 -0.59
CA ILE A 46 11.71 -10.74 -1.33
C ILE A 46 11.59 -10.08 -2.70
N VAL A 47 11.66 -8.74 -2.76
CA VAL A 47 11.52 -8.02 -4.02
C VAL A 47 12.78 -8.13 -4.89
N GLU A 48 13.90 -8.53 -4.32
CA GLU A 48 15.16 -8.74 -5.04
C GLU A 48 15.30 -10.17 -5.60
N ASP A 49 14.38 -11.06 -5.22
CA ASP A 49 14.40 -12.46 -5.70
C ASP A 49 13.01 -12.85 -6.22
N PRO A 50 12.59 -12.26 -7.37
CA PRO A 50 11.25 -12.51 -7.91
C PRO A 50 11.01 -13.95 -8.33
N ASP A 51 12.04 -14.66 -8.79
CA ASP A 51 11.91 -16.05 -9.21
C ASP A 51 11.42 -16.95 -8.07
N ARG A 52 11.78 -16.59 -6.84
CA ARG A 52 11.41 -17.37 -5.66
C ARG A 52 10.10 -16.93 -5.05
N HIS A 53 9.76 -15.64 -5.16
CA HIS A 53 8.67 -15.05 -4.37
C HIS A 53 7.51 -14.51 -5.19
N LEU A 54 7.70 -14.20 -6.47
CA LEU A 54 6.70 -13.50 -7.28
C LEU A 54 5.37 -14.25 -7.37
N ASP A 55 5.42 -15.57 -7.50
CA ASP A 55 4.22 -16.41 -7.66
C ASP A 55 3.76 -17.06 -6.36
N ARG A 56 4.41 -16.75 -5.25
CA ARG A 56 4.09 -17.37 -3.97
C ARG A 56 2.72 -16.92 -3.46
N ASP A 57 1.93 -17.87 -2.97
CA ASP A 57 0.67 -17.58 -2.29
C ASP A 57 0.95 -17.36 -0.81
N TYR A 58 0.52 -16.22 -0.31
CA TYR A 58 0.61 -15.88 1.11
C TYR A 58 -0.77 -16.06 1.72
N ARG A 59 -0.89 -16.97 2.69
CA ARG A 59 -2.17 -17.33 3.29
C ARG A 59 -2.26 -16.80 4.72
N PRO A 60 -3.19 -15.85 4.97
CA PRO A 60 -3.38 -15.32 6.33
C PRO A 60 -3.70 -16.41 7.35
N GLU A 61 -4.42 -17.46 6.94
CA GLU A 61 -4.79 -18.58 7.80
C GLU A 61 -3.56 -19.33 8.30
N GLY A 62 -2.48 -19.35 7.53
CA GLY A 62 -1.21 -19.97 7.94
C GLY A 62 -0.29 -19.01 8.69
N GLY A 63 -0.74 -17.79 8.97
CA GLY A 63 0.08 -16.79 9.63
C GLY A 63 1.04 -16.05 8.70
N ASP A 64 0.92 -16.26 7.40
CA ASP A 64 1.78 -15.59 6.43
C ASP A 64 1.47 -14.10 6.33
N VAL A 65 2.51 -13.28 6.33
CA VAL A 65 2.41 -11.86 5.99
C VAL A 65 2.67 -11.75 4.49
N ASN A 66 1.77 -11.06 3.77
CA ASN A 66 1.94 -10.84 2.34
C ASN A 66 2.66 -9.51 2.12
N PRO A 67 3.98 -9.52 1.87
CA PRO A 67 4.74 -8.28 1.70
C PRO A 67 4.31 -7.49 0.47
N PHE A 68 3.92 -8.18 -0.61
CA PHE A 68 3.46 -7.49 -1.82
C PHE A 68 2.14 -6.76 -1.58
N LEU A 69 1.23 -7.36 -0.81
CA LEU A 69 -0.02 -6.70 -0.43
C LEU A 69 0.27 -5.48 0.43
N HIS A 70 1.13 -5.61 1.43
CA HIS A 70 1.49 -4.49 2.30
C HIS A 70 2.09 -3.32 1.51
N LEU A 71 3.04 -3.62 0.62
CA LEU A 71 3.66 -2.60 -0.23
C LEU A 71 2.65 -1.98 -1.20
N SER A 72 1.74 -2.79 -1.76
CA SER A 72 0.70 -2.30 -2.66
C SER A 72 -0.29 -1.38 -1.95
N LEU A 73 -0.64 -1.70 -0.70
CA LEU A 73 -1.51 -0.84 0.10
C LEU A 73 -0.83 0.51 0.40
N HIS A 74 0.46 0.50 0.70
CA HIS A 74 1.24 1.73 0.86
C HIS A 74 1.20 2.57 -0.41
N LEU A 75 1.37 1.94 -1.56
CA LEU A 75 1.35 2.65 -2.85
C LEU A 75 -0.03 3.26 -3.10
N ALA A 76 -1.10 2.50 -2.85
CA ALA A 76 -2.46 3.00 -3.01
C ALA A 76 -2.72 4.21 -2.10
N VAL A 77 -2.29 4.15 -0.85
CA VAL A 77 -2.43 5.26 0.09
C VAL A 77 -1.64 6.47 -0.38
N ALA A 78 -0.41 6.27 -0.87
CA ALA A 78 0.41 7.37 -1.40
C ALA A 78 -0.28 8.07 -2.57
N GLU A 79 -0.88 7.30 -3.49
CA GLU A 79 -1.63 7.87 -4.60
C GLU A 79 -2.87 8.64 -4.10
N GLN A 80 -3.61 8.07 -3.16
CA GLN A 80 -4.79 8.71 -2.57
C GLN A 80 -4.44 10.04 -1.91
N LEU A 81 -3.34 10.07 -1.15
CA LEU A 81 -2.87 11.29 -0.51
C LEU A 81 -2.40 12.31 -1.54
N GLY A 82 -1.83 11.86 -2.65
CA GLY A 82 -1.36 12.74 -3.72
C GLY A 82 -2.47 13.55 -4.37
N ILE A 83 -3.69 12.98 -4.46
CA ILE A 83 -4.82 13.61 -5.14
C ILE A 83 -6.00 13.89 -4.20
N ASP A 84 -5.83 13.64 -2.91
CA ASP A 84 -6.89 13.78 -1.89
C ASP A 84 -8.17 13.03 -2.28
N GLN A 85 -8.01 11.74 -2.63
CA GLN A 85 -9.15 10.87 -2.94
C GLN A 85 -9.09 9.60 -2.07
N PRO A 86 -10.15 9.29 -1.33
CA PRO A 86 -11.40 10.04 -1.20
C PRO A 86 -11.18 11.40 -0.54
N ARG A 87 -12.03 12.37 -0.92
CA ARG A 87 -11.88 13.74 -0.42
C ARG A 87 -11.85 13.76 1.11
N GLY A 88 -10.85 14.44 1.66
CA GLY A 88 -10.66 14.55 3.11
C GLY A 88 -9.61 13.60 3.67
N ILE A 89 -9.07 12.69 2.86
CA ILE A 89 -8.07 11.73 3.35
C ILE A 89 -6.79 12.44 3.83
N ARG A 90 -6.39 13.52 3.17
CA ARG A 90 -5.21 14.31 3.60
C ARG A 90 -5.42 14.89 5.01
N ALA A 91 -6.60 15.43 5.27
CA ALA A 91 -6.92 16.00 6.58
C ALA A 91 -6.85 14.94 7.67
N HIS A 92 -7.37 13.73 7.41
CA HIS A 92 -7.26 12.62 8.34
C HIS A 92 -5.82 12.20 8.58
N TYR A 93 -5.03 12.13 7.51
CA TYR A 93 -3.60 11.80 7.62
C TYR A 93 -2.87 12.83 8.49
N GLU A 94 -3.04 14.10 8.20
CA GLU A 94 -2.40 15.18 8.95
C GLU A 94 -2.80 15.17 10.43
N ARG A 95 -4.09 14.96 10.70
CA ARG A 95 -4.60 14.84 12.07
C ARG A 95 -3.95 13.67 12.81
N LEU A 96 -3.89 12.51 12.18
CA LEU A 96 -3.32 11.31 12.79
C LEU A 96 -1.82 11.43 12.97
N ALA A 97 -1.11 12.02 12.01
CA ALA A 97 0.34 12.24 12.13
C ALA A 97 0.64 13.15 13.31
N LEU A 98 -0.16 14.19 13.49
CA LEU A 98 0.00 15.12 14.61
C LEU A 98 -0.34 14.44 15.95
N ALA A 99 -1.47 13.73 15.99
CA ALA A 99 -1.95 13.08 17.22
C ALA A 99 -1.00 11.97 17.69
N ARG A 100 -0.42 11.23 16.78
CA ARG A 100 0.47 10.11 17.08
C ARG A 100 1.95 10.51 17.14
N GLY A 101 2.26 11.72 16.66
CA GLY A 101 3.64 12.20 16.61
C GLY A 101 4.53 11.43 15.66
N ASP A 102 3.94 10.73 14.68
CA ASP A 102 4.67 9.85 13.78
C ASP A 102 3.89 9.67 12.48
N GLU A 103 4.50 10.08 11.36
CA GLU A 103 3.89 9.94 10.05
C GLU A 103 3.70 8.48 9.64
N HIS A 104 4.63 7.61 10.00
CA HIS A 104 4.55 6.19 9.70
C HIS A 104 3.37 5.54 10.41
N ALA A 105 3.13 5.89 11.67
CA ALA A 105 1.96 5.41 12.41
C ALA A 105 0.65 5.88 11.78
N ALA A 106 0.63 7.12 11.28
CA ALA A 106 -0.54 7.64 10.56
C ALA A 106 -0.77 6.88 9.25
N LEU A 107 0.28 6.61 8.49
CA LEU A 107 0.17 5.81 7.25
C LEU A 107 -0.37 4.42 7.55
N HIS A 108 0.09 3.77 8.61
CA HIS A 108 -0.40 2.44 8.98
C HIS A 108 -1.87 2.46 9.40
N ALA A 109 -2.34 3.53 10.02
CA ALA A 109 -3.78 3.67 10.31
C ALA A 109 -4.59 3.74 9.01
N LEU A 110 -4.09 4.46 8.00
CA LEU A 110 -4.74 4.50 6.70
C LEU A 110 -4.72 3.13 6.01
N LEU A 111 -3.60 2.41 6.09
CA LEU A 111 -3.50 1.05 5.55
C LEU A 111 -4.51 0.11 6.19
N ASP A 112 -4.66 0.17 7.50
CA ASP A 112 -5.60 -0.68 8.22
C ASP A 112 -7.03 -0.41 7.76
N CYS A 113 -7.40 0.86 7.63
CA CYS A 113 -8.73 1.24 7.16
C CYS A 113 -8.96 0.85 5.70
N LEU A 114 -7.96 1.02 4.84
CA LEU A 114 -8.05 0.61 3.44
C LEU A 114 -8.21 -0.91 3.33
N GLY A 115 -7.46 -1.67 4.11
CA GLY A 115 -7.58 -3.12 4.15
C GLY A 115 -8.96 -3.57 4.57
N GLU A 116 -9.56 -2.90 5.56
CA GLU A 116 -10.93 -3.18 6.00
C GLU A 116 -11.95 -2.93 4.88
N VAL A 117 -11.80 -1.82 4.16
CA VAL A 117 -12.68 -1.47 3.05
C VAL A 117 -12.59 -2.51 1.92
N LEU A 118 -11.37 -2.92 1.57
CA LEU A 118 -11.16 -3.91 0.52
C LEU A 118 -11.69 -5.27 0.91
N TRP A 119 -11.51 -5.67 2.17
CA TRP A 119 -12.07 -6.91 2.69
C TRP A 119 -13.60 -6.90 2.61
N HIS A 120 -14.22 -5.78 3.02
CA HIS A 120 -15.67 -5.61 2.96
C HIS A 120 -16.19 -5.70 1.53
N ALA A 121 -15.50 -5.03 0.60
CA ALA A 121 -15.87 -5.04 -0.82
C ALA A 121 -15.82 -6.46 -1.39
N GLN A 122 -14.77 -7.22 -1.09
CA GLN A 122 -14.63 -8.59 -1.55
C GLN A 122 -15.73 -9.50 -0.99
N ARG A 123 -16.01 -9.34 0.32
CA ARG A 123 -17.00 -10.18 1.00
C ARG A 123 -18.41 -9.98 0.43
N HIS A 124 -18.75 -8.77 0.03
CA HIS A 124 -20.09 -8.42 -0.46
C HIS A 124 -20.19 -8.30 -1.98
N GLY A 125 -19.08 -8.51 -2.70
CA GLY A 125 -19.07 -8.38 -4.15
C GLY A 125 -19.40 -6.98 -4.63
N THR A 126 -19.04 -5.95 -3.86
CA THR A 126 -19.32 -4.54 -4.15
C THR A 126 -18.04 -3.78 -4.39
N PRO A 127 -18.10 -2.61 -5.07
CA PRO A 127 -16.94 -1.73 -5.15
C PRO A 127 -16.52 -1.22 -3.77
N PRO A 128 -15.25 -0.84 -3.57
CA PRO A 128 -14.82 -0.22 -2.33
C PRO A 128 -15.62 1.04 -2.02
N ASP A 129 -16.05 1.19 -0.77
CA ASP A 129 -16.96 2.28 -0.35
C ASP A 129 -16.17 3.35 0.41
N ALA A 130 -16.10 4.54 -0.17
CA ALA A 130 -15.40 5.68 0.43
C ALA A 130 -15.97 6.07 1.80
N ALA A 131 -17.28 5.92 1.99
CA ALA A 131 -17.92 6.24 3.27
C ALA A 131 -17.45 5.30 4.38
N ILE A 132 -17.26 4.02 4.08
CA ILE A 132 -16.71 3.05 5.03
C ILE A 132 -15.28 3.41 5.38
N TYR A 133 -14.49 3.80 4.38
CA TYR A 133 -13.09 4.19 4.56
C TYR A 133 -12.98 5.41 5.47
N LEU A 134 -13.68 6.48 5.12
CA LEU A 134 -13.66 7.72 5.89
C LEU A 134 -14.20 7.52 7.30
N GLY A 135 -15.26 6.70 7.46
CA GLY A 135 -15.81 6.36 8.76
C GLY A 135 -14.81 5.62 9.64
N CYS A 136 -14.05 4.70 9.04
CA CYS A 136 -12.97 4.02 9.75
C CYS A 136 -11.91 5.01 10.21
N LEU A 137 -11.50 5.93 9.33
CA LEU A 137 -10.49 6.95 9.68
C LEU A 137 -10.96 7.89 10.79
N GLU A 138 -12.25 8.23 10.80
CA GLU A 138 -12.83 9.06 11.88
C GLU A 138 -12.72 8.39 13.24
N ARG A 139 -12.78 7.07 13.29
CA ARG A 139 -12.64 6.30 14.53
C ARG A 139 -11.19 6.14 14.99
N GLN A 140 -10.23 6.40 14.13
CA GLN A 140 -8.81 6.32 14.47
C GLN A 140 -8.38 7.54 15.28
N ARG A 141 -7.52 7.30 16.25
CA ARG A 141 -7.03 8.37 17.14
C ARG A 141 -5.52 8.46 17.15
#